data_39b5b9eea4d0ebc07409976126a28208
#
_entry.id   39b5b9eea4d0ebc07409976126a28208
#
_cell.length_a   1.000
_cell.length_b   1.000
_cell.length_c   1.000
_cell.angle_alpha   90.00
_cell.angle_beta   90.00
_cell.angle_gamma   90.00
#
_symmetry.space_group_name_H-M   'P 1'
#
loop_
_entity.id
_entity.type
_entity.pdbx_description
1 polymer ?
#
loop_
_entity_poly.entity_id
_entity_poly.type
_entity_poly.pdbx_seq_one_letter_code
_entity_poly.pdbx_strand_id
1 'polypeptide(L)'
;VLSLEKTRITHLGQGFDFLGQNVRRYPNGKVMIKPAKRSVASVLAHVKQIVREHRNRSAHMLIMRLNPVIRGWANYHRHVVSKRIFAKLDAAIFWMLWRWARARHPRKGRKWIKRKYFERVRSRDWWFFGENSEMEPQFAHLRLFHAASVRIVRHTLVRSGLNPYDPVWAPYLAERASRRRAPAVLIP
;
A
#
# COMPACT_ATOMS: atom_id res chain seq x y z
N VAL A 1 -19.73 10.21 -29.50
CA VAL A 1 -20.15 11.56 -29.07
C VAL A 1 -19.83 11.70 -27.59
N LEU A 2 -19.06 12.73 -27.21
CA LEU A 2 -18.74 13.01 -25.82
C LEU A 2 -19.95 13.66 -25.15
N SER A 3 -20.33 13.18 -23.96
CA SER A 3 -21.38 13.81 -23.15
C SER A 3 -20.84 15.10 -22.56
N LEU A 4 -21.44 16.23 -22.87
CA LEU A 4 -21.06 17.55 -22.36
C LEU A 4 -21.19 17.63 -20.83
N GLU A 5 -22.17 16.97 -20.26
CA GLU A 5 -22.38 16.94 -18.80
C GLU A 5 -21.30 16.15 -18.04
N LYS A 6 -20.68 15.15 -18.70
CA LYS A 6 -19.67 14.26 -18.10
C LYS A 6 -18.24 14.62 -18.51
N THR A 7 -18.08 15.53 -19.49
CA THR A 7 -16.77 15.92 -20.02
C THR A 7 -16.34 17.23 -19.37
N ARG A 8 -15.19 17.17 -18.68
CA ARG A 8 -14.61 18.35 -18.03
C ARG A 8 -13.18 18.56 -18.48
N ILE A 9 -12.88 19.73 -19.02
CA ILE A 9 -11.53 20.18 -19.29
C ILE A 9 -10.93 20.71 -17.99
N THR A 10 -9.81 20.13 -17.55
CA THR A 10 -9.15 20.53 -16.30
C THR A 10 -7.70 20.89 -16.58
N HIS A 11 -7.27 22.08 -16.10
CA HIS A 11 -5.88 22.48 -16.20
C HIS A 11 -4.99 21.63 -15.28
N LEU A 12 -3.86 21.10 -15.80
CA LEU A 12 -2.95 20.21 -15.06
C LEU A 12 -2.40 20.84 -13.76
N GLY A 13 -2.31 22.17 -13.65
CA GLY A 13 -1.91 22.85 -12.43
C GLY A 13 -2.91 22.69 -11.29
N GLN A 14 -4.20 22.59 -11.60
CA GLN A 14 -5.25 22.30 -10.63
C GLN A 14 -5.22 20.83 -10.24
N GLY A 15 -4.85 19.95 -11.19
CA GLY A 15 -4.83 18.50 -11.05
C GLY A 15 -6.23 17.88 -11.10
N PHE A 16 -6.27 16.61 -11.37
CA PHE A 16 -7.50 15.81 -11.36
C PHE A 16 -7.26 14.42 -10.82
N ASP A 17 -8.31 13.82 -10.30
CA ASP A 17 -8.28 12.45 -9.78
C ASP A 17 -8.84 11.50 -10.83
N PHE A 18 -8.08 10.45 -11.15
CA PHE A 18 -8.47 9.39 -12.07
C PHE A 18 -8.04 8.03 -11.52
N LEU A 19 -8.96 7.07 -11.46
CA LEU A 19 -8.70 5.71 -10.94
C LEU A 19 -7.96 5.69 -9.59
N GLY A 20 -8.36 6.55 -8.66
CA GLY A 20 -7.74 6.61 -7.33
C GLY A 20 -6.35 7.25 -7.29
N GLN A 21 -5.91 7.85 -8.40
CA GLN A 21 -4.65 8.55 -8.54
C GLN A 21 -4.91 10.02 -8.87
N ASN A 22 -4.08 10.91 -8.33
CA ASN A 22 -4.09 12.35 -8.64
C ASN A 22 -2.98 12.68 -9.61
N VAL A 23 -3.32 13.22 -10.76
CA VAL A 23 -2.40 13.73 -11.78
C VAL A 23 -2.32 15.23 -11.66
N ARG A 24 -1.11 15.78 -11.44
CA ARG A 24 -0.94 17.21 -11.23
C ARG A 24 0.42 17.71 -11.71
N ARG A 25 0.46 18.90 -12.31
CA ARG A 25 1.68 19.67 -12.56
C ARG A 25 2.02 20.50 -11.31
N TYR A 26 3.25 20.32 -10.83
CA TYR A 26 3.74 21.03 -9.64
C TYR A 26 4.51 22.31 -10.03
N PRO A 27 4.74 23.26 -9.09
CA PRO A 27 5.44 24.52 -9.38
C PRO A 27 6.84 24.33 -9.99
N ASN A 28 7.49 23.21 -9.71
CA ASN A 28 8.80 22.85 -10.31
C ASN A 28 8.68 22.36 -11.78
N GLY A 29 7.55 22.55 -12.44
CA GLY A 29 7.28 22.17 -13.82
C GLY A 29 7.01 20.67 -14.04
N LYS A 30 7.23 19.81 -13.03
CA LYS A 30 7.09 18.35 -13.15
C LYS A 30 5.64 17.91 -13.01
N VAL A 31 5.19 17.06 -13.92
CA VAL A 31 3.91 16.33 -13.77
C VAL A 31 4.17 15.09 -12.93
N MET A 32 3.43 14.93 -11.84
CA MET A 32 3.54 13.77 -10.97
C MET A 32 2.17 13.12 -10.77
N ILE A 33 2.19 11.80 -10.74
CA ILE A 33 1.04 10.96 -10.39
C ILE A 33 1.26 10.46 -8.97
N LYS A 34 0.27 10.66 -8.10
CA LYS A 34 0.29 10.23 -6.70
C LYS A 34 -1.02 9.55 -6.33
N PRO A 35 -1.08 8.72 -5.28
CA PRO A 35 -2.35 8.28 -4.73
C PRO A 35 -3.24 9.48 -4.39
N ALA A 36 -4.49 9.45 -4.85
CA ALA A 36 -5.46 10.52 -4.57
C ALA A 36 -5.79 10.57 -3.08
N LYS A 37 -6.07 11.76 -2.55
CA LYS A 37 -6.45 11.94 -1.13
C LYS A 37 -7.65 11.08 -0.76
N ARG A 38 -8.65 10.99 -1.66
CA ARG A 38 -9.84 10.15 -1.48
C ARG A 38 -9.48 8.66 -1.37
N SER A 39 -8.55 8.16 -2.19
CA SER A 39 -8.08 6.76 -2.14
C SER A 39 -7.39 6.45 -0.80
N VAL A 40 -6.54 7.36 -0.30
CA VAL A 40 -5.89 7.23 1.01
C VAL A 40 -6.93 7.24 2.14
N ALA A 41 -7.89 8.14 2.10
CA ALA A 41 -8.97 8.22 3.10
C ALA A 41 -9.81 6.93 3.10
N SER A 42 -10.13 6.39 1.93
CA SER A 42 -10.91 5.16 1.77
C SER A 42 -10.20 3.95 2.38
N VAL A 43 -8.91 3.73 2.09
CA VAL A 43 -8.18 2.61 2.70
C VAL A 43 -8.02 2.76 4.20
N LEU A 44 -7.81 3.98 4.72
CA LEU A 44 -7.75 4.23 6.16
C LEU A 44 -9.10 3.98 6.84
N ALA A 45 -10.21 4.36 6.20
CA ALA A 45 -11.56 4.07 6.69
C ALA A 45 -11.82 2.56 6.74
N HIS A 46 -11.42 1.82 5.70
CA HIS A 46 -11.55 0.36 5.66
C HIS A 46 -10.69 -0.32 6.75
N VAL A 47 -9.43 0.09 6.91
CA VAL A 47 -8.57 -0.39 8.01
C VAL A 47 -9.20 -0.10 9.38
N LYS A 48 -9.72 1.10 9.57
CA LYS A 48 -10.41 1.49 10.82
C LYS A 48 -11.63 0.62 11.09
N GLN A 49 -12.40 0.29 10.06
CA GLN A 49 -13.55 -0.61 10.15
C GLN A 49 -13.10 -2.01 10.60
N ILE A 50 -12.11 -2.61 9.94
CA ILE A 50 -11.56 -3.92 10.31
C ILE A 50 -11.09 -3.93 11.78
N VAL A 51 -10.35 -2.89 12.21
CA VAL A 51 -9.88 -2.78 13.60
C VAL A 51 -11.05 -2.72 14.60
N ARG A 52 -12.15 -2.06 14.25
CA ARG A 52 -13.36 -1.98 15.09
C ARG A 52 -14.08 -3.32 15.18
N GLU A 53 -14.27 -4.01 14.07
CA GLU A 53 -14.93 -5.32 14.00
C GLU A 53 -14.13 -6.41 14.74
N HIS A 54 -12.79 -6.29 14.73
CA HIS A 54 -11.90 -7.23 15.40
C HIS A 54 -11.44 -6.79 16.80
N ARG A 55 -12.26 -5.98 17.48
CA ARG A 55 -11.93 -5.44 18.81
C ARG A 55 -11.63 -6.53 19.84
N ASN A 56 -12.38 -7.64 19.79
CA ASN A 56 -12.27 -8.76 20.72
C ASN A 56 -11.50 -9.98 20.15
N ARG A 57 -10.99 -9.88 18.91
CA ARG A 57 -10.22 -10.96 18.28
C ARG A 57 -8.73 -10.86 18.61
N SER A 58 -7.98 -11.95 18.37
CA SER A 58 -6.52 -11.96 18.56
C SER A 58 -5.81 -11.00 17.59
N ALA A 59 -4.58 -10.59 17.94
CA ALA A 59 -3.75 -9.78 17.05
C ALA A 59 -3.45 -10.52 15.73
N HIS A 60 -3.26 -11.83 15.81
CA HIS A 60 -3.05 -12.69 14.65
C HIS A 60 -4.22 -12.60 13.64
N MET A 61 -5.47 -12.77 14.11
CA MET A 61 -6.66 -12.66 13.27
C MET A 61 -6.81 -11.26 12.67
N LEU A 62 -6.48 -10.22 13.44
CA LEU A 62 -6.51 -8.85 12.96
C LEU A 62 -5.50 -8.63 11.82
N ILE A 63 -4.28 -9.15 11.95
CA ILE A 63 -3.24 -9.06 10.93
C ILE A 63 -3.65 -9.83 9.66
N MET A 64 -4.23 -11.01 9.78
CA MET A 64 -4.75 -11.77 8.64
C MET A 64 -5.73 -10.96 7.80
N ARG A 65 -6.58 -10.15 8.44
CA ARG A 65 -7.56 -9.30 7.74
C ARG A 65 -6.95 -8.01 7.18
N LEU A 66 -5.98 -7.42 7.89
CA LEU A 66 -5.34 -6.17 7.47
C LEU A 66 -4.34 -6.35 6.33
N ASN A 67 -3.52 -7.40 6.36
CA ASN A 67 -2.44 -7.60 5.40
C ASN A 67 -2.89 -7.63 3.94
N PRO A 68 -3.97 -8.34 3.54
CA PRO A 68 -4.45 -8.32 2.17
C PRO A 68 -4.86 -6.92 1.70
N VAL A 69 -5.54 -6.15 2.56
CA VAL A 69 -6.02 -4.80 2.25
C VAL A 69 -4.85 -3.84 2.04
N ILE A 70 -3.90 -3.82 3.00
CA ILE A 70 -2.73 -2.92 2.93
C ILE A 70 -1.86 -3.30 1.73
N ARG A 71 -1.58 -4.59 1.53
CA ARG A 71 -0.77 -5.10 0.43
C ARG A 71 -1.40 -4.82 -0.93
N GLY A 72 -2.71 -5.07 -1.07
CA GLY A 72 -3.44 -4.83 -2.30
C GLY A 72 -3.39 -3.35 -2.69
N TRP A 73 -3.70 -2.45 -1.75
CA TRP A 73 -3.66 -1.01 -1.98
C TRP A 73 -2.24 -0.51 -2.29
N ALA A 74 -1.23 -0.96 -1.57
CA ALA A 74 0.16 -0.57 -1.80
C ALA A 74 0.68 -1.06 -3.16
N ASN A 75 0.35 -2.30 -3.54
CA ASN A 75 0.70 -2.84 -4.86
C ASN A 75 0.01 -2.10 -6.00
N TYR A 76 -1.24 -1.69 -5.83
CA TYR A 76 -1.95 -0.87 -6.81
C TYR A 76 -1.24 0.47 -7.05
N HIS A 77 -0.72 1.09 -6.00
CA HIS A 77 -0.05 2.39 -6.08
C HIS A 77 1.49 2.32 -6.19
N ARG A 78 2.09 1.12 -6.37
CA ARG A 78 3.56 0.98 -6.42
C ARG A 78 4.23 1.60 -7.65
N HIS A 79 3.47 1.91 -8.68
CA HIS A 79 3.99 2.48 -9.94
C HIS A 79 3.98 4.02 -9.98
N VAL A 80 3.43 4.67 -8.96
CA VAL A 80 3.35 6.13 -8.88
C VAL A 80 4.20 6.69 -7.73
N VAL A 81 4.23 8.00 -7.57
CA VAL A 81 5.00 8.67 -6.50
C VAL A 81 4.28 8.51 -5.17
N SER A 82 4.44 7.35 -4.52
CA SER A 82 3.65 6.94 -3.35
C SER A 82 4.46 6.72 -2.06
N LYS A 83 5.79 6.67 -2.10
CA LYS A 83 6.64 6.30 -0.93
C LYS A 83 6.33 7.10 0.34
N ARG A 84 6.24 8.43 0.23
CA ARG A 84 5.89 9.30 1.37
C ARG A 84 4.47 9.07 1.88
N ILE A 85 3.55 8.72 0.96
CA ILE A 85 2.14 8.41 1.30
C ILE A 85 2.06 7.05 1.99
N PHE A 86 2.83 6.05 1.54
CA PHE A 86 2.95 4.75 2.20
C PHE A 86 3.44 4.89 3.65
N ALA A 87 4.48 5.69 3.88
CA ALA A 87 4.97 5.95 5.24
C ALA A 87 3.91 6.63 6.12
N LYS A 88 3.14 7.59 5.58
CA LYS A 88 2.03 8.24 6.31
C LYS A 88 0.91 7.24 6.61
N LEU A 89 0.59 6.34 5.67
CA LEU A 89 -0.38 5.28 5.87
C LEU A 89 0.05 4.35 7.01
N ASP A 90 1.30 3.86 6.97
CA ASP A 90 1.85 2.98 8.00
C ASP A 90 1.82 3.64 9.38
N ALA A 91 2.16 4.93 9.47
CA ALA A 91 2.08 5.68 10.72
C ALA A 91 0.64 5.79 11.25
N ALA A 92 -0.34 6.06 10.37
CA ALA A 92 -1.74 6.13 10.76
C ALA A 92 -2.25 4.76 11.27
N ILE A 93 -1.89 3.68 10.58
CA ILE A 93 -2.24 2.31 10.98
C ILE A 93 -1.60 1.96 12.33
N PHE A 94 -0.31 2.30 12.51
CA PHE A 94 0.37 2.11 13.79
C PHE A 94 -0.42 2.74 14.95
N TRP A 95 -0.87 3.98 14.83
CA TRP A 95 -1.63 4.64 15.87
C TRP A 95 -3.00 4.02 16.12
N MET A 96 -3.65 3.46 15.09
CA MET A 96 -4.90 2.71 15.25
C MET A 96 -4.67 1.43 16.05
N LEU A 97 -3.62 0.67 15.70
CA LEU A 97 -3.27 -0.59 16.39
C LEU A 97 -2.75 -0.36 17.81
N TRP A 98 -1.99 0.71 18.03
CA TRP A 98 -1.57 1.11 19.37
C TRP A 98 -2.78 1.40 20.29
N ARG A 99 -3.76 2.16 19.78
CA ARG A 99 -5.00 2.43 20.51
C ARG A 99 -5.81 1.16 20.75
N TRP A 100 -5.89 0.29 19.75
CA TRP A 100 -6.55 -1.02 19.89
C TRP A 100 -5.89 -1.87 20.99
N ALA A 101 -4.57 -2.00 21.01
CA ALA A 101 -3.83 -2.75 22.01
C ALA A 101 -4.01 -2.16 23.42
N ARG A 102 -3.99 -0.82 23.56
CA ARG A 102 -4.23 -0.14 24.83
C ARG A 102 -5.65 -0.34 25.36
N ALA A 103 -6.65 -0.28 24.49
CA ALA A 103 -8.05 -0.47 24.88
C ALA A 103 -8.33 -1.89 25.40
N ARG A 104 -7.57 -2.89 24.94
CA ARG A 104 -7.68 -4.29 25.44
C ARG A 104 -7.05 -4.49 26.81
N HIS A 105 -6.10 -3.67 27.20
CA HIS A 105 -5.33 -3.82 28.42
C HIS A 105 -5.24 -2.50 29.19
N PRO A 106 -6.37 -1.97 29.68
CA PRO A 106 -6.41 -0.64 30.31
C PRO A 106 -5.54 -0.54 31.58
N ARG A 107 -5.37 -1.67 32.27
CA ARG A 107 -4.56 -1.74 33.50
C ARG A 107 -3.07 -2.05 33.27
N LYS A 108 -2.63 -2.22 32.02
CA LYS A 108 -1.22 -2.54 31.70
C LYS A 108 -0.46 -1.32 31.19
N GLY A 109 0.80 -1.20 31.61
CA GLY A 109 1.67 -0.10 31.21
C GLY A 109 2.14 -0.21 29.75
N ARG A 110 2.62 0.92 29.19
CA ARG A 110 3.09 1.02 27.79
C ARG A 110 4.20 0.01 27.45
N LYS A 111 5.14 -0.24 28.37
CA LYS A 111 6.25 -1.21 28.16
C LYS A 111 5.72 -2.63 28.01
N TRP A 112 4.70 -3.02 28.78
CA TRP A 112 4.08 -4.32 28.68
C TRP A 112 3.36 -4.50 27.35
N ILE A 113 2.56 -3.49 26.91
CA ILE A 113 1.86 -3.50 25.61
C ILE A 113 2.85 -3.61 24.48
N LYS A 114 3.97 -2.87 24.53
CA LYS A 114 5.04 -2.97 23.54
C LYS A 114 5.57 -4.39 23.43
N ARG A 115 5.93 -5.03 24.55
CA ARG A 115 6.46 -6.42 24.55
C ARG A 115 5.44 -7.43 24.01
N LYS A 116 4.14 -7.22 24.25
CA LYS A 116 3.10 -8.17 23.86
C LYS A 116 2.73 -8.09 22.36
N TYR A 117 2.75 -6.91 21.76
CA TYR A 117 2.20 -6.67 20.44
C TYR A 117 3.18 -6.13 19.42
N PHE A 118 4.37 -5.75 19.86
CA PHE A 118 5.38 -5.16 18.99
C PHE A 118 6.74 -5.81 19.22
N GLU A 119 7.37 -6.20 18.13
CA GLU A 119 8.71 -6.77 18.14
C GLU A 119 9.71 -5.90 17.37
N ARG A 120 10.98 -6.22 17.54
CA ARG A 120 12.06 -5.64 16.75
C ARG A 120 12.38 -6.56 15.58
N VAL A 121 12.35 -6.01 14.37
CA VAL A 121 12.75 -6.72 13.15
C VAL A 121 13.89 -5.94 12.49
N ARG A 122 15.10 -6.51 12.49
CA ARG A 122 16.33 -5.85 12.04
C ARG A 122 16.55 -4.52 12.79
N SER A 123 16.65 -3.39 12.07
CA SER A 123 16.82 -2.05 12.63
C SER A 123 15.50 -1.35 13.01
N ARG A 124 14.37 -1.96 12.76
CA ARG A 124 13.06 -1.35 12.99
C ARG A 124 12.44 -1.91 14.28
N ASP A 125 12.27 -1.09 15.28
CA ASP A 125 11.43 -1.35 16.45
C ASP A 125 9.95 -1.14 16.11
N TRP A 126 9.06 -1.67 16.90
CA TRP A 126 7.62 -1.44 16.80
C TRP A 126 6.95 -2.09 15.57
N TRP A 127 7.37 -3.31 15.22
CA TRP A 127 6.66 -4.09 14.22
C TRP A 127 5.50 -4.84 14.88
N PHE A 128 4.28 -4.51 14.51
CA PHE A 128 3.10 -5.16 15.08
C PHE A 128 3.03 -6.61 14.63
N PHE A 129 2.88 -7.53 15.60
CA PHE A 129 2.81 -8.96 15.34
C PHE A 129 1.69 -9.64 16.15
N GLY A 130 1.35 -10.85 15.76
CA GLY A 130 0.40 -11.71 16.45
C GLY A 130 0.78 -13.17 16.29
N GLU A 131 0.58 -13.93 17.34
CA GLU A 131 0.86 -15.36 17.39
C GLU A 131 -0.44 -16.15 17.55
N ASN A 132 -0.46 -17.34 16.94
CA ASN A 132 -1.49 -18.35 17.14
C ASN A 132 -0.84 -19.73 17.13
N SER A 133 -0.73 -20.35 18.30
CA SER A 133 -0.12 -21.67 18.49
C SER A 133 -0.92 -22.84 17.89
N GLU A 134 -2.18 -22.62 17.55
CA GLU A 134 -3.05 -23.63 16.93
C GLU A 134 -2.83 -23.75 15.42
N MET A 135 -2.08 -22.83 14.84
CA MET A 135 -1.78 -22.79 13.41
C MET A 135 -0.48 -23.51 13.08
N GLU A 136 -0.33 -23.94 11.81
CA GLU A 136 0.95 -24.46 11.31
C GLU A 136 2.09 -23.45 11.53
N PRO A 137 3.32 -23.91 11.83
CA PRO A 137 4.45 -23.05 12.22
C PRO A 137 4.69 -21.84 11.29
N GLN A 138 4.48 -22.02 9.99
CA GLN A 138 4.65 -20.97 8.98
C GLN A 138 3.59 -19.86 9.07
N PHE A 139 2.42 -20.14 9.66
CA PHE A 139 1.33 -19.20 9.84
C PHE A 139 1.12 -18.80 11.31
N ALA A 140 1.81 -19.47 12.23
CA ALA A 140 1.67 -19.26 13.66
C ALA A 140 2.11 -17.84 14.09
N HIS A 141 3.14 -17.28 13.44
CA HIS A 141 3.66 -15.94 13.71
C HIS A 141 3.46 -15.02 12.51
N LEU A 142 2.54 -14.07 12.65
CA LEU A 142 2.24 -13.10 11.59
C LEU A 142 2.68 -11.70 11.97
N ARG A 143 3.23 -11.00 10.98
CA ARG A 143 3.61 -9.59 11.05
C ARG A 143 2.71 -8.73 10.20
N LEU A 144 2.45 -7.52 10.70
CA LEU A 144 1.72 -6.54 9.91
C LEU A 144 2.55 -6.15 8.67
N PHE A 145 1.91 -6.16 7.52
CA PHE A 145 2.52 -5.70 6.29
C PHE A 145 2.67 -4.17 6.29
N HIS A 146 3.86 -3.68 5.98
CA HIS A 146 4.14 -2.26 5.85
C HIS A 146 4.06 -1.82 4.39
N ALA A 147 3.20 -0.87 4.07
CA ALA A 147 3.08 -0.32 2.72
C ALA A 147 4.41 0.31 2.24
N ALA A 148 5.15 0.94 3.16
CA ALA A 148 6.45 1.52 2.84
C ALA A 148 7.52 0.49 2.45
N SER A 149 7.34 -0.81 2.71
CA SER A 149 8.26 -1.86 2.26
C SER A 149 8.13 -2.15 0.76
N VAL A 150 6.99 -1.80 0.15
CA VAL A 150 6.76 -2.02 -1.28
C VAL A 150 7.73 -1.20 -2.11
N ARG A 151 8.46 -1.88 -3.01
CA ARG A 151 9.35 -1.24 -3.97
C ARG A 151 8.52 -0.46 -5.00
N ILE A 152 8.90 0.77 -5.28
CA ILE A 152 8.31 1.55 -6.37
C ILE A 152 8.85 1.04 -7.70
N VAL A 153 7.96 0.61 -8.57
CA VAL A 153 8.28 0.10 -9.90
C VAL A 153 7.60 1.00 -10.92
N ARG A 154 8.37 1.86 -11.57
CA ARG A 154 7.84 2.75 -12.60
C ARG A 154 7.39 1.95 -13.81
N HIS A 155 6.28 2.35 -14.41
CA HIS A 155 5.91 1.84 -15.72
C HIS A 155 6.93 2.33 -16.78
N THR A 156 7.42 1.39 -17.55
CA THR A 156 8.20 1.72 -18.75
C THR A 156 7.23 2.23 -19.80
N LEU A 157 7.48 3.42 -20.35
CA LEU A 157 6.67 3.95 -21.44
C LEU A 157 6.67 2.97 -22.62
N VAL A 158 5.52 2.88 -23.26
CA VAL A 158 5.37 2.15 -24.51
C VAL A 158 5.89 3.05 -25.63
N ARG A 159 6.60 2.51 -26.61
CA ARG A 159 7.05 3.28 -27.77
C ARG A 159 5.83 3.84 -28.50
N SER A 160 5.95 5.09 -28.94
CA SER A 160 4.91 5.72 -29.77
C SER A 160 4.69 4.90 -31.03
N GLY A 161 3.44 4.80 -31.48
CA GLY A 161 3.07 4.01 -32.64
C GLY A 161 2.97 2.51 -32.42
N LEU A 162 3.20 2.00 -31.20
CA LEU A 162 3.07 0.57 -30.93
C LEU A 162 1.66 0.08 -31.28
N ASN A 163 1.60 -0.90 -32.17
CA ASN A 163 0.41 -1.70 -32.43
C ASN A 163 0.66 -3.14 -31.93
N PRO A 164 -0.06 -3.62 -30.88
CA PRO A 164 0.16 -4.97 -30.35
C PRO A 164 -0.22 -6.10 -31.30
N TYR A 165 -0.98 -5.80 -32.35
CA TYR A 165 -1.39 -6.76 -33.40
C TYR A 165 -0.48 -6.79 -34.59
N ASP A 166 0.50 -5.88 -34.70
CA ASP A 166 1.47 -5.85 -35.78
C ASP A 166 2.69 -6.72 -35.41
N PRO A 167 3.00 -7.77 -36.21
CA PRO A 167 4.11 -8.68 -35.98
C PRO A 167 5.48 -7.99 -35.85
N VAL A 168 5.69 -6.84 -36.44
CA VAL A 168 6.92 -6.05 -36.32
C VAL A 168 7.24 -5.69 -34.87
N TRP A 169 6.23 -5.57 -34.01
CA TRP A 169 6.40 -5.24 -32.60
C TRP A 169 6.58 -6.46 -31.70
N ALA A 170 6.44 -7.69 -32.20
CA ALA A 170 6.55 -8.92 -31.41
C ALA A 170 7.88 -9.03 -30.62
N PRO A 171 9.07 -8.76 -31.19
CA PRO A 171 10.34 -8.80 -30.45
C PRO A 171 10.39 -7.80 -29.30
N TYR A 172 9.93 -6.57 -29.55
CA TYR A 172 9.85 -5.53 -28.52
C TYR A 172 8.91 -5.91 -27.37
N LEU A 173 7.76 -6.49 -27.69
CA LEU A 173 6.77 -6.94 -26.67
C LEU A 173 7.32 -8.10 -25.86
N ALA A 174 8.02 -9.04 -26.49
CA ALA A 174 8.67 -10.18 -25.81
C ALA A 174 9.77 -9.69 -24.84
N GLU A 175 10.65 -8.78 -25.29
CA GLU A 175 11.67 -8.17 -24.42
C GLU A 175 11.06 -7.41 -23.26
N ARG A 176 9.98 -6.66 -23.50
CA ARG A 176 9.26 -5.95 -22.45
C ARG A 176 8.62 -6.88 -21.42
N ALA A 177 8.10 -8.03 -21.86
CA ALA A 177 7.52 -9.05 -20.99
C ALA A 177 8.59 -9.73 -20.12
N SER A 178 9.77 -10.02 -20.67
CA SER A 178 10.90 -10.62 -19.95
C SER A 178 11.42 -9.69 -18.85
N ARG A 179 11.57 -8.39 -19.13
CA ARG A 179 11.95 -7.37 -18.13
C ARG A 179 10.95 -7.26 -16.96
N ARG A 180 9.67 -7.55 -17.18
CA ARG A 180 8.64 -7.57 -16.14
C ARG A 180 8.72 -8.83 -15.25
N ARG A 181 9.17 -9.96 -15.81
CA ARG A 181 9.30 -11.26 -15.12
C ARG A 181 10.61 -11.40 -14.37
N ALA A 182 11.62 -10.59 -14.63
CA ALA A 182 12.88 -10.63 -13.90
C ALA A 182 12.59 -10.46 -12.39
N PRO A 183 12.93 -11.46 -11.53
CA PRO A 183 12.75 -11.34 -10.10
C PRO A 183 13.52 -10.11 -9.63
N ALA A 184 12.91 -9.35 -8.72
CA ALA A 184 13.64 -8.27 -8.05
C ALA A 184 14.84 -8.92 -7.36
N VAL A 185 16.05 -8.65 -7.86
CA VAL A 185 17.28 -9.08 -7.21
C VAL A 185 17.20 -8.57 -5.77
N LEU A 186 17.05 -9.48 -4.83
CA LEU A 186 17.24 -9.23 -3.42
C LEU A 186 18.72 -8.86 -3.27
N ILE A 187 19.00 -7.58 -3.23
CA ILE A 187 20.31 -7.10 -2.78
C ILE A 187 20.37 -7.41 -1.28
N PRO A 188 21.42 -8.12 -0.83
CA PRO A 188 21.57 -8.63 0.52
C PRO A 188 21.59 -7.53 1.58
#